data_aa249d1b9a33e46aeb5672e005fd1a87
#
_entry.id   aa249d1b9a33e46aeb5672e005fd1a87
#
_cell.length_a   1.000
_cell.length_b   1.000
_cell.length_c   1.000
_cell.angle_alpha   90.00
_cell.angle_beta   90.00
_cell.angle_gamma   90.00
#
_symmetry.space_group_name_H-M   'P 1'
#
loop_
_entity.id
_entity.type
_entity.pdbx_description
1 polymer ?
#
loop_
_entity_poly.entity_id
_entity_poly.type
_entity_poly.pdbx_seq_one_letter_code
_entity_poly.pdbx_strand_id
1 'polypeptide(L)'
;MRRLEKKIIIGFIVVFAPSVFFGYVYTRRYHRHKEEGQGSARNQLQVQLVDVREIIPDIILDIRYATPDNFTGQVLYPSADCFLLEEVALALKSVQADLKKEDFRLKIYDGYRPLSVQRMMWKVMPDPDYVADPSKGSMHNRGCAVDVALVDLDGRPVEMPTGYDDFTEKAHRDYQDLPAAAILHRRILRETMERHGFSSITTEWWHFSFKGYQDKPVLDIPFEALKKPEEKS
;
A
#
# COMPACT_ATOMS: atom_id res chain seq x y z
N MET A 1 38.99 -46.22 -79.96
CA MET A 1 37.56 -45.86 -79.83
C MET A 1 37.11 -46.08 -78.39
N ARG A 2 37.09 -45.03 -77.59
CA ARG A 2 36.59 -45.07 -76.17
C ARG A 2 35.44 -44.08 -76.08
N ARG A 3 34.24 -44.57 -75.76
CA ARG A 3 33.01 -43.77 -75.48
C ARG A 3 33.16 -43.08 -74.15
N LEU A 4 32.95 -41.76 -74.11
CA LEU A 4 32.79 -40.98 -72.92
C LEU A 4 31.31 -41.04 -72.53
N GLU A 5 31.04 -41.58 -71.36
CA GLU A 5 29.76 -41.46 -70.72
C GLU A 5 29.62 -40.16 -69.95
N LYS A 6 28.61 -39.36 -70.27
CA LYS A 6 28.25 -38.14 -69.55
C LYS A 6 27.38 -38.50 -68.34
N LYS A 7 27.92 -38.32 -67.13
CA LYS A 7 27.12 -38.39 -65.91
C LYS A 7 26.36 -37.07 -65.74
N ILE A 8 25.02 -37.16 -65.74
CA ILE A 8 24.14 -36.04 -65.42
C ILE A 8 24.05 -35.98 -63.89
N ILE A 9 24.52 -34.89 -63.28
CA ILE A 9 24.33 -34.61 -61.85
C ILE A 9 23.04 -33.81 -61.74
N ILE A 10 21.99 -34.42 -61.20
CA ILE A 10 20.75 -33.74 -60.85
C ILE A 10 20.95 -33.11 -59.48
N GLY A 11 21.13 -31.79 -59.46
CA GLY A 11 21.18 -31.01 -58.23
C GLY A 11 19.78 -30.84 -57.67
N PHE A 12 19.53 -31.40 -56.49
CA PHE A 12 18.31 -31.08 -55.71
C PHE A 12 18.45 -29.70 -55.10
N ILE A 13 17.68 -28.73 -55.60
CA ILE A 13 17.51 -27.44 -54.95
C ILE A 13 16.47 -27.63 -53.88
N VAL A 14 16.90 -27.63 -52.60
CA VAL A 14 15.99 -27.59 -51.46
C VAL A 14 15.59 -26.14 -51.25
N VAL A 15 14.37 -25.82 -51.69
CA VAL A 15 13.77 -24.50 -51.39
C VAL A 15 13.25 -24.55 -49.97
N PHE A 16 13.96 -23.96 -49.03
CA PHE A 16 13.49 -23.72 -47.68
C PHE A 16 12.39 -22.64 -47.70
N ALA A 17 11.15 -23.02 -47.42
CA ALA A 17 10.02 -22.11 -47.36
C ALA A 17 10.18 -21.12 -46.17
N PRO A 18 9.93 -19.82 -46.36
CA PRO A 18 10.07 -18.81 -45.30
C PRO A 18 9.02 -18.89 -44.18
N SER A 19 8.07 -19.79 -44.27
CA SER A 19 6.95 -19.94 -43.32
C SER A 19 7.36 -20.45 -41.91
N VAL A 20 8.46 -21.21 -41.79
CA VAL A 20 8.91 -21.75 -40.49
C VAL A 20 9.58 -20.66 -39.61
N PHE A 21 10.24 -19.68 -40.26
CA PHE A 21 10.91 -18.61 -39.53
C PHE A 21 9.91 -17.58 -38.95
N PHE A 22 8.81 -17.33 -39.62
CA PHE A 22 7.76 -16.43 -39.15
C PHE A 22 6.99 -17.03 -37.96
N GLY A 23 6.74 -18.33 -37.95
CA GLY A 23 6.10 -19.05 -36.84
C GLY A 23 6.95 -19.02 -35.56
N TYR A 24 8.28 -19.18 -35.70
CA TYR A 24 9.19 -19.21 -34.55
C TYR A 24 9.35 -17.83 -33.88
N VAL A 25 9.38 -16.76 -34.67
CA VAL A 25 9.42 -15.39 -34.15
C VAL A 25 8.11 -14.99 -33.49
N TYR A 26 6.96 -15.43 -34.05
CA TYR A 26 5.64 -15.13 -33.50
C TYR A 26 5.38 -15.87 -32.19
N THR A 27 5.76 -17.14 -32.08
CA THR A 27 5.61 -17.91 -30.85
C THR A 27 6.53 -17.39 -29.74
N ARG A 28 7.79 -16.98 -30.07
CA ARG A 28 8.72 -16.43 -29.09
C ARG A 28 8.26 -15.07 -28.56
N ARG A 29 7.66 -14.25 -29.45
CA ARG A 29 7.09 -12.94 -29.04
C ARG A 29 5.81 -13.11 -28.22
N TYR A 30 4.96 -14.07 -28.57
CA TYR A 30 3.75 -14.39 -27.82
C TYR A 30 4.07 -14.96 -26.42
N HIS A 31 5.04 -15.85 -26.31
CA HIS A 31 5.48 -16.38 -25.03
C HIS A 31 6.15 -15.30 -24.17
N ARG A 32 6.95 -14.41 -24.76
CA ARG A 32 7.58 -13.31 -24.03
C ARG A 32 6.53 -12.35 -23.43
N HIS A 33 5.52 -11.94 -24.18
CA HIS A 33 4.44 -11.10 -23.64
C HIS A 33 3.59 -11.82 -22.58
N LYS A 34 3.46 -13.14 -22.66
CA LYS A 34 2.76 -13.95 -21.65
C LYS A 34 3.59 -14.09 -20.38
N GLU A 35 4.90 -14.22 -20.50
CA GLU A 35 5.83 -14.25 -19.35
C GLU A 35 5.99 -12.87 -18.70
N GLU A 36 6.04 -11.79 -19.47
CA GLU A 36 6.05 -10.43 -18.95
C GLU A 36 4.72 -10.08 -18.23
N GLY A 37 3.57 -10.52 -18.76
CA GLY A 37 2.27 -10.38 -18.13
C GLY A 37 2.12 -11.24 -16.85
N GLN A 38 2.66 -12.45 -16.84
CA GLN A 38 2.66 -13.33 -15.66
C GLN A 38 3.70 -12.90 -14.63
N GLY A 39 4.83 -12.33 -15.04
CA GLY A 39 5.83 -11.76 -14.15
C GLY A 39 5.30 -10.52 -13.42
N SER A 40 4.56 -9.65 -14.10
CA SER A 40 3.90 -8.49 -13.50
C SER A 40 2.78 -8.91 -12.52
N ALA A 41 1.96 -9.89 -12.89
CA ALA A 41 0.92 -10.44 -12.01
C ALA A 41 1.52 -11.23 -10.83
N ARG A 42 2.63 -11.97 -11.04
CA ARG A 42 3.34 -12.67 -9.96
C ARG A 42 4.03 -11.70 -8.99
N ASN A 43 4.57 -10.58 -9.47
CA ASN A 43 5.15 -9.54 -8.61
C ASN A 43 4.07 -8.79 -7.82
N GLN A 44 2.85 -8.62 -8.37
CA GLN A 44 1.72 -8.09 -7.61
C GLN A 44 1.18 -9.08 -6.57
N LEU A 45 1.28 -10.40 -6.81
CA LEU A 45 0.91 -11.46 -5.86
C LEU A 45 1.91 -11.67 -4.71
N GLN A 46 3.10 -11.06 -4.76
CA GLN A 46 4.07 -11.10 -3.66
C GLN A 46 3.90 -9.94 -2.64
N VAL A 47 3.00 -9.00 -2.91
CA VAL A 47 2.64 -7.96 -1.94
C VAL A 47 1.49 -8.48 -1.09
N GLN A 48 1.82 -9.06 0.06
CA GLN A 48 0.83 -9.61 0.97
C GLN A 48 0.27 -8.50 1.88
N LEU A 49 -0.87 -7.92 1.47
CA LEU A 49 -1.69 -7.11 2.35
C LEU A 49 -2.50 -8.03 3.28
N VAL A 50 -2.44 -7.76 4.58
CA VAL A 50 -3.17 -8.51 5.61
C VAL A 50 -4.16 -7.59 6.32
N ASP A 51 -5.30 -8.13 6.77
CA ASP A 51 -6.18 -7.43 7.69
C ASP A 51 -5.43 -7.26 9.03
N VAL A 52 -5.32 -6.02 9.48
CA VAL A 52 -4.59 -5.69 10.72
C VAL A 52 -5.16 -6.43 11.93
N ARG A 53 -6.47 -6.74 11.95
CA ARG A 53 -7.13 -7.49 13.04
C ARG A 53 -6.66 -8.93 13.15
N GLU A 54 -6.16 -9.54 12.06
CA GLU A 54 -5.56 -10.89 12.12
C GLU A 54 -4.23 -10.89 12.89
N ILE A 55 -3.51 -9.77 12.86
CA ILE A 55 -2.20 -9.61 13.51
C ILE A 55 -2.35 -8.99 14.91
N ILE A 56 -3.29 -8.06 15.07
CA ILE A 56 -3.57 -7.30 16.30
C ILE A 56 -5.08 -7.38 16.59
N PRO A 57 -5.58 -8.48 17.19
CA PRO A 57 -7.02 -8.72 17.33
C PRO A 57 -7.77 -7.67 18.15
N ASP A 58 -7.08 -6.95 19.01
CA ASP A 58 -7.66 -5.92 19.89
C ASP A 58 -7.41 -4.49 19.40
N ILE A 59 -6.93 -4.31 18.14
CA ILE A 59 -6.75 -2.98 17.55
C ILE A 59 -8.09 -2.25 17.41
N ILE A 60 -8.09 -0.97 17.66
CA ILE A 60 -9.28 -0.14 17.47
C ILE A 60 -9.22 0.50 16.08
N LEU A 61 -10.26 0.29 15.29
CA LEU A 61 -10.43 0.87 13.97
C LEU A 61 -11.49 1.98 14.02
N ASP A 62 -11.11 3.17 13.57
CA ASP A 62 -11.97 4.33 13.35
C ASP A 62 -11.73 4.85 11.94
N ILE A 63 -11.99 3.96 10.94
CA ILE A 63 -11.63 4.19 9.53
C ILE A 63 -12.51 5.30 8.96
N ARG A 64 -11.96 6.52 8.94
CA ARG A 64 -12.69 7.74 8.59
C ARG A 64 -13.20 7.75 7.16
N TYR A 65 -12.46 7.20 6.25
CA TYR A 65 -12.87 7.14 4.83
C TYR A 65 -13.94 6.09 4.52
N ALA A 66 -14.30 5.24 5.49
CA ALA A 66 -15.48 4.38 5.42
C ALA A 66 -16.78 5.09 5.88
N THR A 67 -16.70 6.35 6.27
CA THR A 67 -17.81 7.20 6.70
C THR A 67 -17.75 8.54 5.98
N PRO A 68 -18.79 9.39 5.98
CA PRO A 68 -18.70 10.75 5.46
C PRO A 68 -17.97 11.73 6.40
N ASP A 69 -17.57 11.30 7.61
CA ASP A 69 -16.83 12.11 8.58
C ASP A 69 -15.32 12.12 8.25
N ASN A 70 -14.98 12.76 7.12
CA ASN A 70 -13.65 12.98 6.61
C ASN A 70 -13.63 14.27 5.75
N PHE A 71 -12.45 14.76 5.37
CA PHE A 71 -12.31 16.03 4.66
C PHE A 71 -13.04 16.08 3.29
N THR A 72 -13.36 14.93 2.68
CA THR A 72 -14.09 14.91 1.41
C THR A 72 -15.60 14.98 1.57
N GLY A 73 -16.12 14.69 2.77
CA GLY A 73 -17.54 14.57 3.05
C GLY A 73 -18.20 13.37 2.35
N GLN A 74 -17.42 12.40 1.83
CA GLN A 74 -17.91 11.25 1.08
C GLN A 74 -17.41 9.95 1.68
N VAL A 75 -18.20 8.87 1.51
CA VAL A 75 -17.75 7.51 1.80
C VAL A 75 -16.85 7.05 0.65
N LEU A 76 -15.57 6.84 0.92
CA LEU A 76 -14.57 6.45 -0.07
C LEU A 76 -14.22 4.96 0.01
N TYR A 77 -14.34 4.33 1.19
CA TYR A 77 -14.08 2.92 1.40
C TYR A 77 -15.38 2.12 1.54
N PRO A 78 -15.46 0.92 0.97
CA PRO A 78 -16.66 0.08 1.04
C PRO A 78 -16.90 -0.54 2.44
N SER A 79 -15.87 -0.51 3.31
CA SER A 79 -15.93 -1.07 4.66
C SER A 79 -14.88 -0.45 5.56
N ALA A 80 -15.09 -0.53 6.86
CA ALA A 80 -14.15 -0.05 7.89
C ALA A 80 -13.07 -1.09 8.22
N ASP A 81 -12.51 -1.72 7.18
CA ASP A 81 -11.37 -2.63 7.30
C ASP A 81 -10.06 -1.87 7.12
N CYS A 82 -8.99 -2.37 7.73
CA CYS A 82 -7.65 -1.81 7.58
C CYS A 82 -6.69 -2.90 7.12
N PHE A 83 -6.06 -2.66 5.97
CA PHE A 83 -5.05 -3.54 5.42
C PHE A 83 -3.68 -2.87 5.48
N LEU A 84 -2.64 -3.67 5.75
CA LEU A 84 -1.24 -3.25 5.70
C LEU A 84 -0.39 -4.37 5.09
N LEU A 85 0.83 -4.06 4.65
CA LEU A 85 1.81 -5.11 4.42
C LEU A 85 2.03 -5.90 5.72
N GLU A 86 2.21 -7.21 5.63
CA GLU A 86 2.38 -8.07 6.80
C GLU A 86 3.51 -7.59 7.72
N GLU A 87 4.65 -7.21 7.15
CA GLU A 87 5.80 -6.67 7.90
C GLU A 87 5.46 -5.38 8.67
N VAL A 88 4.58 -4.54 8.09
CA VAL A 88 4.13 -3.27 8.71
C VAL A 88 3.15 -3.57 9.84
N ALA A 89 2.23 -4.51 9.63
CA ALA A 89 1.29 -4.94 10.67
C ALA A 89 2.00 -5.59 11.86
N LEU A 90 3.06 -6.39 11.61
CA LEU A 90 3.89 -6.99 12.66
C LEU A 90 4.67 -5.94 13.47
N ALA A 91 5.22 -4.92 12.79
CA ALA A 91 5.86 -3.79 13.47
C ALA A 91 4.85 -3.01 14.32
N LEU A 92 3.64 -2.75 13.78
CA LEU A 92 2.56 -2.07 14.50
C LEU A 92 2.09 -2.86 15.73
N LYS A 93 2.09 -4.20 15.66
CA LYS A 93 1.83 -5.07 16.82
C LYS A 93 2.83 -4.82 17.96
N SER A 94 4.10 -4.61 17.61
CA SER A 94 5.13 -4.30 18.61
C SER A 94 4.94 -2.91 19.22
N VAL A 95 4.52 -1.92 18.41
CA VAL A 95 4.10 -0.59 18.90
C VAL A 95 2.96 -0.72 19.90
N GLN A 96 1.89 -1.45 19.54
CA GLN A 96 0.73 -1.69 20.42
C GLN A 96 1.14 -2.33 21.76
N ALA A 97 2.07 -3.30 21.71
CA ALA A 97 2.55 -3.99 22.90
C ALA A 97 3.34 -3.05 23.84
N ASP A 98 4.12 -2.11 23.29
CA ASP A 98 4.87 -1.15 24.08
C ASP A 98 3.95 -0.05 24.66
N LEU A 99 3.01 0.45 23.87
CA LEU A 99 2.02 1.45 24.33
C LEU A 99 1.16 0.92 25.47
N LYS A 100 0.79 -0.37 25.47
CA LYS A 100 0.06 -0.99 26.57
C LYS A 100 0.81 -0.97 27.92
N LYS A 101 2.14 -0.94 27.90
CA LYS A 101 2.95 -0.80 29.13
C LYS A 101 2.90 0.63 29.71
N GLU A 102 2.47 1.60 28.89
CA GLU A 102 2.30 3.00 29.24
C GLU A 102 0.80 3.38 29.35
N ASP A 103 -0.08 2.38 29.52
CA ASP A 103 -1.54 2.50 29.66
C ASP A 103 -2.28 3.08 28.44
N PHE A 104 -1.66 2.94 27.24
CA PHE A 104 -2.26 3.37 25.97
C PHE A 104 -2.48 2.21 25.00
N ARG A 105 -3.36 2.45 24.02
CA ARG A 105 -3.57 1.61 22.83
C ARG A 105 -3.63 2.47 21.59
N LEU A 106 -3.40 1.83 20.42
CA LEU A 106 -3.58 2.47 19.13
C LEU A 106 -5.04 2.45 18.69
N LYS A 107 -5.44 3.53 18.04
CA LYS A 107 -6.62 3.64 17.19
C LYS A 107 -6.15 4.00 15.78
N ILE A 108 -6.63 3.30 14.74
CA ILE A 108 -6.25 3.51 13.35
C ILE A 108 -7.35 4.29 12.63
N TYR A 109 -6.98 5.34 11.90
CA TYR A 109 -7.83 6.14 11.03
C TYR A 109 -7.73 5.71 9.56
N ASP A 110 -6.52 5.36 9.08
CA ASP A 110 -6.26 4.89 7.71
C ASP A 110 -5.03 3.96 7.66
N GLY A 111 -5.04 3.07 6.68
CA GLY A 111 -3.93 2.16 6.37
C GLY A 111 -3.68 2.11 4.86
N TYR A 112 -3.73 0.93 4.25
CA TYR A 112 -3.67 0.80 2.81
C TYR A 112 -4.83 1.55 2.14
N ARG A 113 -4.47 2.38 1.17
CA ARG A 113 -5.41 3.18 0.36
C ARG A 113 -5.22 2.83 -1.10
N PRO A 114 -6.23 2.28 -1.82
CA PRO A 114 -6.15 2.08 -3.26
C PRO A 114 -5.80 3.38 -4.00
N LEU A 115 -5.01 3.30 -5.07
CA LEU A 115 -4.65 4.48 -5.87
C LEU A 115 -5.88 5.17 -6.49
N SER A 116 -6.92 4.40 -6.82
CA SER A 116 -8.21 4.92 -7.29
C SER A 116 -8.85 5.87 -6.26
N VAL A 117 -8.80 5.51 -4.97
CA VAL A 117 -9.28 6.36 -3.88
C VAL A 117 -8.40 7.61 -3.71
N GLN A 118 -7.08 7.47 -3.81
CA GLN A 118 -6.17 8.62 -3.81
C GLN A 118 -6.52 9.63 -4.90
N ARG A 119 -6.91 9.17 -6.09
CA ARG A 119 -7.38 10.03 -7.19
C ARG A 119 -8.70 10.74 -6.88
N MET A 120 -9.59 10.11 -6.10
CA MET A 120 -10.84 10.75 -5.65
C MET A 120 -10.54 11.86 -4.64
N MET A 121 -9.66 11.63 -3.68
CA MET A 121 -9.21 12.62 -2.70
C MET A 121 -8.54 13.82 -3.38
N TRP A 122 -7.64 13.57 -4.34
CA TRP A 122 -6.96 14.61 -5.10
C TRP A 122 -7.90 15.52 -5.88
N LYS A 123 -9.04 14.99 -6.38
CA LYS A 123 -10.06 15.83 -7.07
C LYS A 123 -10.73 16.83 -6.13
N VAL A 124 -10.83 16.48 -4.84
CA VAL A 124 -11.44 17.36 -3.83
C VAL A 124 -10.41 18.37 -3.32
N MET A 125 -9.18 17.93 -3.09
CA MET A 125 -8.09 18.74 -2.55
C MET A 125 -6.79 18.46 -3.32
N PRO A 126 -6.52 19.16 -4.43
CA PRO A 126 -5.30 18.98 -5.23
C PRO A 126 -4.13 19.79 -4.64
N ASP A 127 -3.83 19.58 -3.37
CA ASP A 127 -2.76 20.21 -2.63
C ASP A 127 -1.77 19.15 -2.16
N PRO A 128 -0.53 19.13 -2.70
CA PRO A 128 0.47 18.10 -2.37
C PRO A 128 1.00 18.17 -0.94
N ASP A 129 0.75 19.24 -0.20
CA ASP A 129 1.15 19.35 1.19
C ASP A 129 0.25 18.51 2.11
N TYR A 130 -0.98 18.18 1.66
CA TYR A 130 -1.98 17.43 2.42
C TYR A 130 -2.43 16.15 1.72
N VAL A 131 -2.60 16.16 0.41
CA VAL A 131 -3.01 15.00 -0.37
C VAL A 131 -1.93 14.67 -1.39
N ALA A 132 -1.28 13.54 -1.27
CA ALA A 132 -0.21 13.16 -2.19
C ALA A 132 -0.71 13.09 -3.65
N ASP A 133 0.09 13.66 -4.58
CA ASP A 133 -0.18 13.60 -6.02
C ASP A 133 -0.28 12.15 -6.50
N PRO A 134 -1.43 11.71 -7.03
CA PRO A 134 -1.63 10.32 -7.44
C PRO A 134 -0.72 9.88 -8.60
N SER A 135 -0.10 10.80 -9.34
CA SER A 135 0.90 10.45 -10.37
C SER A 135 2.19 9.90 -9.76
N LYS A 136 2.51 10.27 -8.51
CA LYS A 136 3.66 9.80 -7.74
C LYS A 136 3.28 8.63 -6.81
N GLY A 137 2.00 8.55 -6.46
CA GLY A 137 1.49 7.64 -5.45
C GLY A 137 1.86 8.07 -4.03
N SER A 138 1.04 7.66 -3.05
CA SER A 138 1.25 7.90 -1.63
C SER A 138 1.89 6.69 -0.95
N MET A 139 2.39 6.88 0.27
CA MET A 139 2.89 5.81 1.12
C MET A 139 1.76 4.85 1.52
N HIS A 140 0.53 5.35 1.68
CA HIS A 140 -0.66 4.54 1.89
C HIS A 140 -0.97 3.62 0.69
N ASN A 141 -0.73 4.08 -0.56
CA ASN A 141 -0.95 3.25 -1.74
C ASN A 141 0.00 2.05 -1.84
N ARG A 142 1.02 1.99 -0.99
CA ARG A 142 2.01 0.90 -0.92
C ARG A 142 1.76 -0.05 0.26
N GLY A 143 0.73 0.22 1.08
CA GLY A 143 0.42 -0.55 2.29
C GLY A 143 1.45 -0.40 3.41
N CYS A 144 2.26 0.66 3.39
CA CYS A 144 3.33 0.91 4.35
C CYS A 144 3.24 2.26 5.08
N ALA A 145 2.08 2.91 5.06
CA ALA A 145 1.76 4.01 5.95
C ALA A 145 0.50 3.73 6.76
N VAL A 146 0.42 4.33 7.92
CA VAL A 146 -0.72 4.24 8.82
C VAL A 146 -0.94 5.57 9.50
N ASP A 147 -2.21 5.96 9.61
CA ASP A 147 -2.64 7.12 10.37
C ASP A 147 -3.25 6.64 11.69
N VAL A 148 -2.68 7.08 12.80
CA VAL A 148 -3.00 6.54 14.13
C VAL A 148 -3.12 7.62 15.20
N ALA A 149 -3.86 7.30 16.26
CA ALA A 149 -3.92 8.06 17.50
C ALA A 149 -3.77 7.14 18.72
N LEU A 150 -3.56 7.75 19.88
CA LEU A 150 -3.66 7.07 21.17
C LEU A 150 -5.10 7.07 21.69
N VAL A 151 -5.43 6.01 22.39
CA VAL A 151 -6.59 5.90 23.29
C VAL A 151 -6.12 5.28 24.60
N ASP A 152 -6.92 5.40 25.68
CA ASP A 152 -6.66 4.68 26.92
C ASP A 152 -6.91 3.17 26.79
N LEU A 153 -6.65 2.38 27.84
CA LEU A 153 -6.85 0.93 27.81
C LEU A 153 -8.30 0.52 27.59
N ASP A 154 -9.26 1.38 27.96
CA ASP A 154 -10.70 1.17 27.75
C ASP A 154 -11.14 1.58 26.32
N GLY A 155 -10.24 2.15 25.52
CA GLY A 155 -10.53 2.63 24.17
C GLY A 155 -11.13 4.03 24.09
N ARG A 156 -11.11 4.80 25.20
CA ARG A 156 -11.56 6.19 25.21
C ARG A 156 -10.49 7.11 24.60
N PRO A 157 -10.88 8.11 23.80
CA PRO A 157 -9.94 9.07 23.25
C PRO A 157 -9.15 9.80 24.35
N VAL A 158 -7.85 9.95 24.14
CA VAL A 158 -6.99 10.87 24.91
C VAL A 158 -6.78 12.16 24.14
N GLU A 159 -6.36 13.22 24.83
CA GLU A 159 -6.15 14.52 24.19
C GLU A 159 -4.97 14.46 23.21
N MET A 160 -5.25 14.69 21.94
CA MET A 160 -4.27 14.78 20.85
C MET A 160 -4.22 16.25 20.33
N PRO A 161 -3.20 16.62 19.53
CA PRO A 161 -3.04 18.03 19.07
C PRO A 161 -4.27 18.61 18.39
N THR A 162 -4.88 17.84 17.50
CA THR A 162 -6.08 18.20 16.71
C THR A 162 -6.93 16.96 16.45
N GLY A 163 -8.07 17.13 15.79
CA GLY A 163 -8.77 16.03 15.13
C GLY A 163 -7.96 15.46 13.98
N TYR A 164 -8.39 14.32 13.44
CA TYR A 164 -7.87 13.73 12.22
C TYR A 164 -8.29 14.56 11.01
N ASP A 165 -7.46 14.66 9.98
CA ASP A 165 -7.66 15.51 8.79
C ASP A 165 -7.79 17.02 9.11
N ASP A 166 -7.25 17.48 10.25
CA ASP A 166 -7.10 18.91 10.52
C ASP A 166 -5.83 19.41 9.82
N PHE A 167 -6.00 20.13 8.72
CA PHE A 167 -4.91 20.66 7.90
C PHE A 167 -4.41 22.05 8.34
N THR A 168 -4.56 22.36 9.63
CA THR A 168 -3.98 23.58 10.21
C THR A 168 -2.56 23.34 10.75
N GLU A 169 -1.81 24.41 10.96
CA GLU A 169 -0.47 24.32 11.57
C GLU A 169 -0.47 23.64 12.95
N LYS A 170 -1.61 23.61 13.66
CA LYS A 170 -1.76 22.91 14.93
C LYS A 170 -1.55 21.41 14.80
N ALA A 171 -1.83 20.83 13.63
CA ALA A 171 -1.57 19.43 13.33
C ALA A 171 -0.09 19.12 13.09
N HIS A 172 0.75 20.13 12.89
CA HIS A 172 2.17 19.91 12.65
C HIS A 172 2.84 19.20 13.83
N ARG A 173 3.69 18.24 13.50
CA ARG A 173 4.40 17.39 14.47
C ARG A 173 5.14 18.19 15.56
N ASP A 174 5.65 19.37 15.21
CA ASP A 174 6.50 20.16 16.08
C ASP A 174 5.81 21.42 16.62
N TYR A 175 4.49 21.59 16.37
CA TYR A 175 3.72 22.71 16.91
C TYR A 175 3.64 22.66 18.44
N GLN A 176 3.88 23.80 19.13
CA GLN A 176 4.07 23.84 20.58
C GLN A 176 2.96 24.56 21.38
N ASP A 177 2.15 25.41 20.72
CA ASP A 177 1.06 26.10 21.41
C ASP A 177 -0.19 25.20 21.54
N LEU A 178 -0.05 24.16 22.37
CA LEU A 178 -1.00 23.11 22.63
C LEU A 178 -1.06 22.78 24.12
N PRO A 179 -2.14 22.17 24.63
CA PRO A 179 -2.19 21.62 25.98
C PRO A 179 -1.01 20.67 26.24
N ALA A 180 -0.47 20.70 27.45
CA ALA A 180 0.68 19.87 27.83
C ALA A 180 0.42 18.36 27.63
N ALA A 181 -0.83 17.91 27.88
CA ALA A 181 -1.24 16.54 27.66
C ALA A 181 -1.16 16.16 26.18
N ALA A 182 -1.63 17.01 25.26
CA ALA A 182 -1.56 16.77 23.82
C ALA A 182 -0.11 16.67 23.31
N ILE A 183 0.78 17.54 23.81
CA ILE A 183 2.22 17.49 23.49
C ILE A 183 2.83 16.19 24.00
N LEU A 184 2.50 15.77 25.24
CA LEU A 184 2.98 14.52 25.82
C LEU A 184 2.50 13.31 25.03
N HIS A 185 1.21 13.20 24.72
CA HIS A 185 0.63 12.06 24.00
C HIS A 185 1.19 11.97 22.58
N ARG A 186 1.29 13.09 21.86
CA ARG A 186 1.94 13.13 20.54
C ARG A 186 3.39 12.63 20.61
N ARG A 187 4.13 13.02 21.64
CA ARG A 187 5.52 12.57 21.84
C ARG A 187 5.59 11.08 22.10
N ILE A 188 4.77 10.54 23.02
CA ILE A 188 4.71 9.10 23.33
C ILE A 188 4.41 8.31 22.05
N LEU A 189 3.38 8.71 21.29
CA LEU A 189 3.03 8.07 20.03
C LEU A 189 4.22 8.06 19.07
N ARG A 190 4.80 9.24 18.80
CA ARG A 190 5.91 9.38 17.86
C ARG A 190 7.11 8.52 18.25
N GLU A 191 7.59 8.65 19.48
CA GLU A 191 8.78 7.95 19.95
C GLU A 191 8.58 6.43 19.90
N THR A 192 7.38 5.95 20.23
CA THR A 192 7.07 4.51 20.16
C THR A 192 7.02 4.03 18.71
N MET A 193 6.36 4.74 17.82
CA MET A 193 6.33 4.42 16.39
C MET A 193 7.76 4.39 15.78
N GLU A 194 8.59 5.40 16.10
CA GLU A 194 9.95 5.52 15.56
C GLU A 194 10.88 4.39 16.07
N ARG A 195 10.73 3.93 17.31
CA ARG A 195 11.46 2.76 17.85
C ARG A 195 11.19 1.48 17.06
N HIS A 196 10.01 1.36 16.49
CA HIS A 196 9.59 0.18 15.71
C HIS A 196 9.68 0.36 14.18
N GLY A 197 10.48 1.34 13.72
CA GLY A 197 10.84 1.46 12.31
C GLY A 197 9.93 2.34 11.47
N PHE A 198 8.99 3.05 12.08
CA PHE A 198 8.21 4.07 11.40
C PHE A 198 8.94 5.42 11.39
N SER A 199 8.49 6.31 10.52
CA SER A 199 8.94 7.69 10.41
C SER A 199 7.74 8.62 10.35
N SER A 200 7.73 9.67 11.16
CA SER A 200 6.70 10.73 11.14
C SER A 200 6.99 11.75 10.04
N ILE A 201 5.96 12.47 9.58
CA ILE A 201 6.08 13.64 8.71
C ILE A 201 5.88 14.93 9.50
N THR A 202 6.15 16.08 8.86
CA THR A 202 6.13 17.38 9.57
C THR A 202 4.71 17.91 9.73
N THR A 203 3.86 17.75 8.72
CA THR A 203 2.55 18.41 8.59
C THR A 203 1.41 17.71 9.35
N GLU A 204 1.59 16.41 9.72
CA GLU A 204 0.54 15.57 10.27
C GLU A 204 1.07 14.75 11.45
N TRP A 205 0.54 15.00 12.66
CA TRP A 205 0.98 14.27 13.87
C TRP A 205 0.56 12.81 13.89
N TRP A 206 -0.47 12.43 13.13
CA TRP A 206 -1.04 11.07 13.07
C TRP A 206 -0.35 10.17 12.06
N HIS A 207 0.35 10.75 11.04
CA HIS A 207 0.87 9.99 9.90
C HIS A 207 2.25 9.39 10.18
N PHE A 208 2.36 8.09 9.90
CA PHE A 208 3.61 7.33 10.05
C PHE A 208 3.85 6.42 8.85
N SER A 209 5.04 6.51 8.28
CA SER A 209 5.50 5.69 7.17
C SER A 209 6.52 4.66 7.64
N PHE A 210 6.37 3.40 7.22
CA PHE A 210 7.33 2.35 7.53
C PHE A 210 8.55 2.42 6.60
N LYS A 211 9.74 2.05 7.09
CA LYS A 211 10.99 2.10 6.33
C LYS A 211 10.92 1.21 5.08
N GLY A 212 11.57 1.64 3.98
CA GLY A 212 11.62 0.87 2.73
C GLY A 212 10.37 1.00 1.85
N TYR A 213 9.47 1.95 2.13
CA TYR A 213 8.26 2.16 1.31
C TYR A 213 8.58 2.54 -0.14
N GLN A 214 9.76 3.12 -0.39
CA GLN A 214 10.20 3.52 -1.75
C GLN A 214 10.32 2.33 -2.69
N ASP A 215 10.70 1.17 -2.16
CA ASP A 215 10.91 -0.07 -2.91
C ASP A 215 9.62 -0.87 -3.11
N LYS A 216 8.52 -0.46 -2.48
CA LYS A 216 7.23 -1.14 -2.62
C LYS A 216 6.44 -0.56 -3.80
N PRO A 217 5.74 -1.40 -4.57
CA PRO A 217 4.92 -0.92 -5.68
C PRO A 217 3.72 -0.12 -5.19
N VAL A 218 3.28 0.85 -6.01
CA VAL A 218 1.98 1.50 -5.85
C VAL A 218 0.89 0.51 -6.26
N LEU A 219 -0.10 0.31 -5.38
CA LEU A 219 -1.17 -0.66 -5.56
C LEU A 219 -2.51 0.03 -5.81
N ASP A 220 -3.37 -0.63 -6.57
CA ASP A 220 -4.77 -0.26 -6.79
C ASP A 220 -5.68 -1.49 -6.65
N ILE A 221 -5.53 -2.21 -5.53
CA ILE A 221 -6.29 -3.42 -5.22
C ILE A 221 -7.52 -3.00 -4.43
N PRO A 222 -8.74 -3.27 -4.91
CA PRO A 222 -9.95 -2.94 -4.17
C PRO A 222 -10.09 -3.81 -2.90
N PHE A 223 -10.72 -3.28 -1.86
CA PHE A 223 -10.87 -3.97 -0.56
C PHE A 223 -11.56 -5.32 -0.66
N GLU A 224 -12.53 -5.43 -1.58
CA GLU A 224 -13.26 -6.69 -1.82
C GLU A 224 -12.34 -7.84 -2.27
N ALA A 225 -11.27 -7.51 -3.00
CA ALA A 225 -10.29 -8.50 -3.45
C ALA A 225 -9.31 -8.92 -2.35
N LEU A 226 -9.26 -8.18 -1.23
CA LEU A 226 -8.39 -8.45 -0.08
C LEU A 226 -9.10 -9.27 1.02
N LYS A 227 -10.43 -9.32 0.98
CA LYS A 227 -11.21 -10.09 1.96
C LYS A 227 -11.07 -11.58 1.70
N LYS A 228 -10.86 -12.35 2.76
CA LYS A 228 -10.94 -13.80 2.67
C LYS A 228 -12.38 -14.20 2.32
N PRO A 229 -12.59 -15.24 1.49
CA PRO A 229 -13.91 -15.80 1.29
C PRO A 229 -14.51 -16.17 2.66
N GLU A 230 -15.77 -15.77 2.91
CA GLU A 230 -16.48 -16.25 4.08
C GLU A 230 -16.53 -17.78 4.01
N GLU A 231 -15.97 -18.47 5.00
CA GLU A 231 -16.19 -19.90 5.17
C GLU A 231 -17.70 -20.10 5.40
N LYS A 232 -18.37 -20.65 4.40
CA LYS A 232 -19.78 -21.02 4.55
C LYS A 232 -19.85 -22.12 5.61
N SER A 233 -20.29 -21.72 6.80
CA SER A 233 -20.65 -22.63 7.91
C SER A 233 -21.87 -23.48 7.58
#